data_76e8e70c936a7d3cd52f39a47d36b478
#
_entry.id   76e8e70c936a7d3cd52f39a47d36b478
#
_cell.length_a   1.000
_cell.length_b   1.000
_cell.length_c   1.000
_cell.angle_alpha   90.00
_cell.angle_beta   90.00
_cell.angle_gamma   90.00
#
_symmetry.space_group_name_H-M   'P 1'
#
loop_
_entity.id
_entity.type
_entity.pdbx_description
1 polymer ?
#
loop_
_entity_poly.entity_id
_entity_poly.type
_entity_poly.pdbx_seq_one_letter_code
_entity_poly.pdbx_strand_id
1 'polypeptide(L)'
;MNGMLSVGRRSKSICMIGLLLLMAWLPGCLEGESDPPIYEGETSTVTMEIVHAESTSDASLIYTIVIELYHTQAPIHADNLRKHAQAGMYDNVTFHRIIDDFMIQGGDFENNDGTGGYAAQWYGYCDGEAMDNAAECGSQTLYTLPDEADNGLRHLPCMVSMAKKGQPNTGGSQFFIMPDDISEHTWLNGAHTVFGQVISGCEHVTTLSEVETDNYDRPIIPVTIISATVSA
;
A
#
# COMPACT_ATOMS: atom_id res chain seq x y z
N MET A 1 -48.35 63.04 -70.46
CA MET A 1 -49.33 62.26 -69.66
C MET A 1 -48.58 61.22 -68.91
N ASN A 2 -48.46 61.45 -67.66
CA ASN A 2 -48.22 60.58 -66.48
C ASN A 2 -47.18 59.45 -66.64
N GLY A 3 -46.01 59.68 -66.09
CA GLY A 3 -45.02 58.68 -65.73
C GLY A 3 -44.71 58.76 -64.21
N MET A 4 -44.96 57.71 -63.53
CA MET A 4 -44.88 57.63 -62.08
C MET A 4 -43.48 57.11 -61.68
N LEU A 5 -42.70 57.93 -60.99
CA LEU A 5 -41.35 57.61 -60.46
C LEU A 5 -41.50 56.81 -59.15
N SER A 6 -40.94 55.64 -59.12
CA SER A 6 -40.81 54.81 -57.93
C SER A 6 -39.53 55.21 -57.16
N VAL A 7 -39.69 55.63 -55.92
CA VAL A 7 -38.61 56.01 -55.00
C VAL A 7 -38.18 54.79 -54.23
N GLY A 8 -36.96 54.33 -54.50
CA GLY A 8 -36.32 53.25 -53.74
C GLY A 8 -35.85 53.73 -52.37
N ARG A 9 -36.35 53.11 -51.36
CA ARG A 9 -35.99 53.33 -49.96
C ARG A 9 -34.68 52.57 -49.62
N ARG A 10 -33.60 53.31 -49.43
CA ARG A 10 -32.35 52.74 -48.90
C ARG A 10 -32.46 52.47 -47.43
N SER A 11 -32.40 51.22 -47.05
CA SER A 11 -32.25 50.77 -45.70
C SER A 11 -30.83 51.00 -45.21
N LYS A 12 -30.64 51.74 -44.15
CA LYS A 12 -29.34 51.88 -43.44
C LYS A 12 -29.22 50.73 -42.45
N SER A 13 -28.33 49.77 -42.78
CA SER A 13 -27.89 48.79 -41.82
C SER A 13 -27.01 49.47 -40.77
N ILE A 14 -27.44 49.46 -39.54
CA ILE A 14 -26.66 49.83 -38.37
C ILE A 14 -25.82 48.61 -38.00
N CYS A 15 -24.52 48.74 -38.21
CA CYS A 15 -23.55 47.76 -37.78
C CYS A 15 -23.36 47.88 -36.24
N MET A 16 -24.02 47.02 -35.50
CA MET A 16 -23.73 46.85 -34.05
C MET A 16 -22.40 46.16 -33.92
N ILE A 17 -21.39 46.89 -33.48
CA ILE A 17 -20.08 46.33 -33.06
C ILE A 17 -20.34 45.67 -31.70
N GLY A 18 -20.59 44.37 -31.74
CA GLY A 18 -20.58 43.53 -30.54
C GLY A 18 -19.15 43.39 -30.03
N LEU A 19 -18.88 44.01 -28.89
CA LEU A 19 -17.67 43.82 -28.14
C LEU A 19 -17.63 42.39 -27.60
N LEU A 20 -17.00 41.44 -28.30
CA LEU A 20 -16.72 40.11 -27.82
C LEU A 20 -15.66 40.22 -26.74
N LEU A 21 -16.11 40.18 -25.46
CA LEU A 21 -15.24 39.86 -24.33
C LEU A 21 -14.77 38.43 -24.50
N LEU A 22 -13.55 38.25 -25.00
CA LEU A 22 -12.80 37.00 -24.88
C LEU A 22 -12.48 36.78 -23.41
N MET A 23 -13.36 36.05 -22.71
CA MET A 23 -12.96 35.37 -21.49
C MET A 23 -11.91 34.33 -21.89
N ALA A 24 -10.64 34.67 -21.68
CA ALA A 24 -9.57 33.70 -21.65
C ALA A 24 -9.87 32.70 -20.53
N TRP A 25 -10.36 31.53 -20.87
CA TRP A 25 -10.30 30.39 -20.02
C TRP A 25 -8.82 30.07 -19.84
N LEU A 26 -8.25 30.46 -18.72
CA LEU A 26 -7.02 29.84 -18.23
C LEU A 26 -7.40 28.39 -17.93
N PRO A 27 -6.76 27.41 -18.56
CA PRO A 27 -6.84 26.06 -18.06
C PRO A 27 -6.16 26.14 -16.67
N GLY A 28 -6.95 26.10 -15.60
CA GLY A 28 -6.46 25.74 -14.30
C GLY A 28 -5.82 24.39 -14.48
N CYS A 29 -4.53 24.27 -14.23
CA CYS A 29 -3.90 23.01 -13.91
C CYS A 29 -4.66 22.50 -12.69
N LEU A 30 -5.66 21.67 -12.91
CA LEU A 30 -6.01 20.64 -11.96
C LEU A 30 -4.72 19.80 -11.91
N GLU A 31 -3.92 19.98 -10.86
CA GLU A 31 -3.00 18.94 -10.45
C GLU A 31 -3.90 17.73 -10.22
N GLY A 32 -4.01 16.90 -11.26
CA GLY A 32 -4.70 15.64 -11.15
C GLY A 32 -3.93 14.84 -10.11
N GLU A 33 -4.61 14.47 -9.05
CA GLU A 33 -4.25 13.31 -8.26
C GLU A 33 -3.92 12.23 -9.29
N SER A 34 -2.65 11.88 -9.44
CA SER A 34 -2.25 10.83 -10.35
C SER A 34 -2.85 9.56 -9.79
N ASP A 35 -3.71 8.92 -10.57
CA ASP A 35 -4.16 7.57 -10.23
C ASP A 35 -2.94 6.74 -9.82
N PRO A 36 -3.06 5.90 -8.79
CA PRO A 36 -1.95 5.06 -8.36
C PRO A 36 -1.44 4.28 -9.57
N PRO A 37 -0.12 4.12 -9.72
CA PRO A 37 0.45 3.46 -10.87
C PRO A 37 -0.15 2.06 -11.02
N ILE A 38 -0.72 1.76 -12.20
CA ILE A 38 -1.18 0.42 -12.54
C ILE A 38 0.06 -0.42 -12.76
N TYR A 39 0.30 -1.39 -11.90
CA TYR A 39 1.39 -2.34 -12.06
C TYR A 39 0.95 -3.48 -12.97
N GLU A 40 1.65 -3.63 -14.10
CA GLU A 40 1.42 -4.75 -15.02
C GLU A 40 2.28 -5.94 -14.59
N GLY A 41 1.70 -7.15 -14.61
CA GLY A 41 2.42 -8.37 -14.32
C GLY A 41 1.59 -9.41 -13.59
N GLU A 42 2.24 -10.45 -13.11
CA GLU A 42 1.60 -11.50 -12.33
C GLU A 42 1.31 -10.99 -10.91
N THR A 43 0.06 -11.10 -10.48
CA THR A 43 -0.40 -10.73 -9.14
C THR A 43 -1.19 -11.86 -8.50
N SER A 44 -1.33 -11.81 -7.19
CA SER A 44 -2.28 -12.58 -6.40
C SER A 44 -2.81 -11.69 -5.27
N THR A 45 -3.91 -12.08 -4.64
CA THR A 45 -4.47 -11.28 -3.55
C THR A 45 -4.48 -12.03 -2.23
N VAL A 46 -4.29 -11.28 -1.15
CA VAL A 46 -4.47 -11.73 0.23
C VAL A 46 -5.51 -10.84 0.89
N THR A 47 -6.59 -11.45 1.38
CA THR A 47 -7.58 -10.76 2.21
C THR A 47 -7.23 -10.97 3.67
N MET A 48 -7.09 -9.90 4.44
CA MET A 48 -6.91 -9.94 5.88
C MET A 48 -8.14 -9.38 6.57
N GLU A 49 -8.65 -10.11 7.56
CA GLU A 49 -9.65 -9.65 8.49
C GLU A 49 -8.96 -9.26 9.80
N ILE A 50 -9.19 -8.05 10.27
CA ILE A 50 -8.48 -7.44 11.40
C ILE A 50 -9.50 -6.95 12.41
N VAL A 51 -9.19 -7.08 13.69
CA VAL A 51 -10.01 -6.55 14.79
C VAL A 51 -9.16 -5.68 15.70
N HIS A 52 -9.78 -4.67 16.30
CA HIS A 52 -9.21 -3.84 17.36
C HIS A 52 -10.03 -4.06 18.62
N ALA A 53 -9.59 -4.98 19.48
CA ALA A 53 -10.30 -5.40 20.69
C ALA A 53 -9.36 -6.12 21.68
N GLU A 54 -9.68 -6.09 22.95
CA GLU A 54 -8.95 -6.83 24.01
C GLU A 54 -8.93 -8.35 23.76
N SER A 55 -9.99 -8.87 23.15
CA SER A 55 -10.11 -10.26 22.73
C SER A 55 -10.77 -10.31 21.35
N THR A 56 -10.31 -11.19 20.47
CA THR A 56 -10.90 -11.39 19.14
C THR A 56 -12.37 -11.82 19.20
N SER A 57 -12.79 -12.50 20.29
CA SER A 57 -14.19 -12.89 20.51
C SER A 57 -15.11 -11.71 20.89
N ASP A 58 -14.55 -10.61 21.38
CA ASP A 58 -15.29 -9.44 21.86
C ASP A 58 -15.37 -8.33 20.80
N ALA A 59 -14.74 -8.54 19.65
CA ALA A 59 -14.72 -7.59 18.57
C ALA A 59 -16.13 -7.37 17.99
N SER A 60 -16.55 -6.10 17.97
CA SER A 60 -17.83 -5.69 17.37
C SER A 60 -17.71 -5.24 15.92
N LEU A 61 -16.48 -5.03 15.42
CA LEU A 61 -16.17 -4.56 14.08
C LEU A 61 -14.99 -5.35 13.53
N ILE A 62 -15.12 -5.76 12.28
CA ILE A 62 -14.06 -6.38 11.49
C ILE A 62 -13.62 -5.39 10.42
N TYR A 63 -12.34 -5.07 10.39
CA TYR A 63 -11.69 -4.29 9.35
C TYR A 63 -11.16 -5.25 8.29
N THR A 64 -11.68 -5.17 7.07
CA THR A 64 -11.24 -6.05 5.98
C THR A 64 -10.36 -5.26 5.02
N ILE A 65 -9.16 -5.75 4.74
CA ILE A 65 -8.27 -5.22 3.70
C ILE A 65 -7.97 -6.29 2.66
N VAL A 66 -7.82 -5.87 1.40
CA VAL A 66 -7.38 -6.74 0.31
C VAL A 66 -6.05 -6.23 -0.21
N ILE A 67 -5.02 -7.05 -0.10
CA ILE A 67 -3.65 -6.75 -0.54
C ILE A 67 -3.43 -7.44 -1.89
N GLU A 68 -3.06 -6.69 -2.92
CA GLU A 68 -2.52 -7.21 -4.16
C GLU A 68 -1.00 -7.35 -4.04
N LEU A 69 -0.46 -8.52 -4.37
CA LEU A 69 0.96 -8.87 -4.30
C LEU A 69 1.58 -8.85 -5.69
N TYR A 70 2.75 -8.23 -5.84
CA TYR A 70 3.41 -7.98 -7.12
C TYR A 70 4.50 -9.01 -7.42
N HIS A 71 4.13 -10.18 -7.99
CA HIS A 71 5.05 -11.27 -8.29
C HIS A 71 6.06 -10.96 -9.39
N THR A 72 5.83 -9.93 -10.21
CA THR A 72 6.77 -9.51 -11.25
C THR A 72 7.87 -8.61 -10.68
N GLN A 73 7.53 -7.67 -9.79
CA GLN A 73 8.46 -6.67 -9.25
C GLN A 73 9.19 -7.16 -8.00
N ALA A 74 8.56 -8.00 -7.20
CA ALA A 74 9.12 -8.54 -5.96
C ALA A 74 8.71 -10.01 -5.77
N PRO A 75 9.15 -10.92 -6.67
CA PRO A 75 8.70 -12.30 -6.69
C PRO A 75 8.91 -13.06 -5.39
N ILE A 76 10.04 -12.84 -4.71
CA ILE A 76 10.38 -13.54 -3.48
C ILE A 76 9.52 -13.03 -2.31
N HIS A 77 9.39 -11.72 -2.14
CA HIS A 77 8.60 -11.12 -1.06
C HIS A 77 7.10 -11.38 -1.22
N ALA A 78 6.58 -11.25 -2.44
CA ALA A 78 5.18 -11.55 -2.76
C ALA A 78 4.86 -13.03 -2.49
N ASP A 79 5.70 -13.96 -2.95
CA ASP A 79 5.55 -15.39 -2.71
C ASP A 79 5.66 -15.75 -1.22
N ASN A 80 6.56 -15.10 -0.49
CA ASN A 80 6.76 -15.30 0.95
C ASN A 80 5.50 -14.94 1.75
N LEU A 81 4.93 -13.73 1.55
CA LEU A 81 3.70 -13.33 2.24
C LEU A 81 2.53 -14.24 1.85
N ARG A 82 2.39 -14.54 0.55
CA ARG A 82 1.36 -15.47 0.06
C ARG A 82 1.45 -16.84 0.73
N LYS A 83 2.66 -17.41 0.85
CA LYS A 83 2.87 -18.72 1.51
C LYS A 83 2.55 -18.70 3.00
N HIS A 84 2.95 -17.66 3.70
CA HIS A 84 2.60 -17.51 5.12
C HIS A 84 1.08 -17.39 5.32
N ALA A 85 0.40 -16.59 4.51
CA ALA A 85 -1.06 -16.48 4.55
C ALA A 85 -1.73 -17.82 4.22
N GLN A 86 -1.26 -18.51 3.19
CA GLN A 86 -1.78 -19.81 2.78
C GLN A 86 -1.60 -20.91 3.84
N ALA A 87 -0.53 -20.80 4.65
CA ALA A 87 -0.26 -21.70 5.76
C ALA A 87 -0.96 -21.29 7.08
N GLY A 88 -1.75 -20.19 7.09
CA GLY A 88 -2.42 -19.67 8.27
C GLY A 88 -1.47 -19.07 9.31
N MET A 89 -0.22 -18.76 8.92
CA MET A 89 0.80 -18.25 9.86
C MET A 89 0.49 -16.86 10.38
N TYR A 90 -0.36 -16.08 9.69
CA TYR A 90 -0.76 -14.75 10.13
C TYR A 90 -2.04 -14.75 10.96
N ASP A 91 -2.71 -15.90 11.14
CA ASP A 91 -3.92 -15.99 11.96
C ASP A 91 -3.60 -15.77 13.44
N ASN A 92 -4.33 -14.84 14.07
CA ASN A 92 -4.13 -14.37 15.43
C ASN A 92 -2.78 -13.63 15.68
N VAL A 93 -2.19 -13.08 14.64
CA VAL A 93 -0.97 -12.25 14.73
C VAL A 93 -1.33 -10.78 14.88
N THR A 94 -0.61 -10.06 15.76
CA THR A 94 -0.88 -8.66 16.03
C THR A 94 -0.06 -7.70 15.16
N PHE A 95 -0.60 -6.51 14.92
CA PHE A 95 0.20 -5.35 14.56
C PHE A 95 0.85 -4.83 15.85
N HIS A 96 2.08 -5.25 16.09
CA HIS A 96 2.81 -5.01 17.34
C HIS A 96 3.44 -3.61 17.42
N ARG A 97 3.48 -2.86 16.29
CA ARG A 97 3.99 -1.50 16.23
C ARG A 97 3.14 -0.68 15.26
N ILE A 98 2.60 0.43 15.77
CA ILE A 98 1.73 1.35 15.03
C ILE A 98 2.21 2.77 15.25
N ILE A 99 2.42 3.52 14.18
CA ILE A 99 2.78 4.93 14.22
C ILE A 99 1.85 5.67 13.27
N ASP A 100 1.09 6.60 13.82
CA ASP A 100 0.25 7.53 13.09
C ASP A 100 1.07 8.32 12.04
N ASP A 101 0.47 8.69 10.92
CA ASP A 101 1.15 9.34 9.79
C ASP A 101 2.34 8.55 9.20
N PHE A 102 2.50 7.26 9.53
CA PHE A 102 3.61 6.46 9.03
C PHE A 102 3.20 5.05 8.58
N MET A 103 2.90 4.14 9.52
CA MET A 103 2.62 2.74 9.16
C MET A 103 2.02 1.92 10.31
N ILE A 104 1.40 0.79 9.96
CA ILE A 104 1.10 -0.30 10.88
C ILE A 104 2.01 -1.50 10.54
N GLN A 105 2.76 -2.02 11.52
CA GLN A 105 3.71 -3.13 11.35
C GLN A 105 3.25 -4.36 12.10
N GLY A 106 3.22 -5.50 11.41
CA GLY A 106 2.82 -6.80 11.95
C GLY A 106 3.58 -7.96 11.31
N GLY A 107 3.03 -9.18 11.45
CA GLY A 107 3.58 -10.37 10.81
C GLY A 107 4.63 -11.12 11.62
N ASP A 108 4.85 -10.77 12.89
CA ASP A 108 5.63 -11.58 13.82
C ASP A 108 4.77 -12.69 14.44
N PHE A 109 4.69 -13.81 13.76
CA PHE A 109 3.87 -14.96 14.21
C PHE A 109 4.53 -15.79 15.30
N GLU A 110 5.79 -15.55 15.65
CA GLU A 110 6.47 -16.27 16.72
C GLU A 110 6.23 -15.62 18.08
N ASN A 111 6.43 -14.30 18.17
CA ASN A 111 6.48 -13.60 19.46
C ASN A 111 5.44 -12.48 19.58
N ASN A 112 4.88 -11.98 18.47
CA ASN A 112 3.94 -10.83 18.45
C ASN A 112 4.51 -9.54 19.08
N ASP A 113 5.82 -9.37 19.11
CA ASP A 113 6.50 -8.21 19.71
C ASP A 113 7.56 -7.55 18.80
N GLY A 114 7.69 -8.05 17.57
CA GLY A 114 8.63 -7.57 16.56
C GLY A 114 10.01 -8.25 16.60
N THR A 115 10.24 -9.20 17.48
CA THR A 115 11.54 -9.88 17.62
C THR A 115 11.68 -11.17 16.83
N GLY A 116 10.56 -11.75 16.37
CA GLY A 116 10.47 -13.02 15.68
C GLY A 116 10.08 -12.92 14.20
N GLY A 117 9.73 -14.06 13.64
CA GLY A 117 9.29 -14.20 12.26
C GLY A 117 10.42 -14.48 11.28
N TYR A 118 10.26 -15.50 10.45
CA TYR A 118 11.23 -15.97 9.47
C TYR A 118 10.59 -16.19 8.10
N ALA A 119 11.41 -16.40 7.06
CA ALA A 119 10.90 -16.62 5.71
C ALA A 119 10.18 -17.98 5.56
N ALA A 120 9.13 -18.05 4.75
CA ALA A 120 8.28 -19.22 4.55
C ALA A 120 9.06 -20.45 4.04
N GLN A 121 10.14 -20.21 3.35
CA GLN A 121 11.07 -21.24 2.88
C GLN A 121 12.48 -20.66 2.78
N TRP A 122 13.47 -21.49 2.51
CA TRP A 122 14.81 -21.03 2.24
C TRP A 122 14.90 -20.36 0.86
N TYR A 123 15.37 -19.11 0.83
CA TYR A 123 15.57 -18.28 -0.38
C TYR A 123 17.05 -17.91 -0.57
N GLY A 124 17.98 -18.70 -0.02
CA GLY A 124 19.41 -18.48 -0.17
C GLY A 124 20.07 -17.70 0.96
N TYR A 125 19.32 -17.29 2.01
CA TYR A 125 19.83 -16.46 3.08
C TYR A 125 19.44 -16.98 4.46
N CYS A 126 20.37 -16.79 5.42
CA CYS A 126 20.19 -17.09 6.84
C CYS A 126 20.69 -15.92 7.68
N ASP A 127 19.80 -15.31 8.48
CA ASP A 127 20.09 -14.14 9.31
C ASP A 127 20.88 -13.04 8.55
N GLY A 128 20.52 -12.83 7.29
CA GLY A 128 21.11 -11.84 6.40
C GLY A 128 22.31 -12.29 5.59
N GLU A 129 22.89 -13.46 5.88
CA GLU A 129 24.06 -14.00 5.19
C GLU A 129 23.65 -14.98 4.08
N ALA A 130 24.29 -14.86 2.91
CA ALA A 130 24.06 -15.79 1.81
C ALA A 130 24.64 -17.17 2.14
N MET A 131 23.87 -18.23 1.87
CA MET A 131 24.26 -19.63 2.12
C MET A 131 24.09 -20.46 0.85
N ASP A 132 24.98 -21.48 0.65
CA ASP A 132 24.90 -22.34 -0.52
C ASP A 132 23.74 -23.33 -0.45
N ASN A 133 23.30 -23.71 0.74
CA ASN A 133 22.16 -24.60 0.95
C ASN A 133 21.47 -24.39 2.30
N ALA A 134 20.23 -24.84 2.40
CA ALA A 134 19.38 -24.68 3.57
C ALA A 134 19.93 -25.37 4.84
N ALA A 135 20.71 -26.44 4.70
CA ALA A 135 21.23 -27.17 5.86
C ALA A 135 22.31 -26.38 6.64
N GLU A 136 22.97 -25.43 5.99
CA GLU A 136 23.95 -24.55 6.63
C GLU A 136 23.30 -23.55 7.59
N CYS A 137 22.00 -23.23 7.41
CA CYS A 137 21.26 -22.40 8.35
C CYS A 137 21.07 -23.04 9.74
N GLY A 138 21.05 -24.35 9.81
CA GLY A 138 20.81 -25.09 11.05
C GLY A 138 19.35 -25.07 11.53
N SER A 139 18.58 -24.00 11.28
CA SER A 139 17.14 -23.88 11.62
C SER A 139 16.40 -23.05 10.59
N GLN A 140 15.13 -23.41 10.34
CA GLN A 140 14.22 -22.61 9.53
C GLN A 140 13.95 -21.23 10.15
N THR A 141 14.01 -21.11 11.47
CA THR A 141 13.80 -19.84 12.18
C THR A 141 14.87 -18.78 11.86
N LEU A 142 15.94 -19.16 11.15
CA LEU A 142 16.98 -18.26 10.67
C LEU A 142 16.83 -17.89 9.20
N TYR A 143 15.81 -18.42 8.50
CA TYR A 143 15.61 -18.11 7.08
C TYR A 143 15.20 -16.64 6.92
N THR A 144 15.93 -15.96 6.03
CA THR A 144 15.66 -14.58 5.65
C THR A 144 15.54 -14.43 4.13
N LEU A 145 15.10 -13.26 3.69
CA LEU A 145 14.86 -12.93 2.29
C LEU A 145 15.99 -12.07 1.74
N PRO A 146 16.46 -12.32 0.50
CA PRO A 146 17.25 -11.31 -0.22
C PRO A 146 16.39 -10.07 -0.46
N ASP A 147 16.98 -8.88 -0.32
CA ASP A 147 16.27 -7.63 -0.61
C ASP A 147 15.92 -7.54 -2.11
N GLU A 148 14.70 -7.11 -2.43
CA GLU A 148 14.21 -6.77 -3.78
C GLU A 148 13.86 -5.27 -3.84
N ALA A 149 14.57 -4.42 -3.09
CA ALA A 149 14.20 -3.02 -2.86
C ALA A 149 14.47 -2.10 -4.08
N ASP A 150 15.33 -2.51 -5.02
CA ASP A 150 15.62 -1.78 -6.27
C ASP A 150 14.71 -2.27 -7.41
N ASN A 151 13.40 -2.33 -7.16
CA ASN A 151 12.39 -2.87 -8.07
C ASN A 151 11.51 -1.80 -8.75
N GLY A 152 11.85 -0.52 -8.54
CA GLY A 152 11.12 0.61 -9.11
C GLY A 152 9.85 1.00 -8.36
N LEU A 153 9.43 0.23 -7.33
CA LEU A 153 8.30 0.57 -6.49
C LEU A 153 8.69 1.59 -5.41
N ARG A 154 7.71 2.38 -4.97
CA ARG A 154 7.91 3.49 -4.04
C ARG A 154 6.99 3.33 -2.83
N HIS A 155 7.39 3.91 -1.69
CA HIS A 155 6.60 3.89 -0.46
C HIS A 155 5.53 4.99 -0.50
N LEU A 156 4.51 4.78 -1.36
CA LEU A 156 3.32 5.61 -1.52
C LEU A 156 2.22 5.18 -0.53
N PRO A 157 1.14 5.96 -0.37
CA PRO A 157 -0.04 5.53 0.38
C PRO A 157 -0.51 4.12 -0.01
N CYS A 158 -1.00 3.36 0.96
CA CYS A 158 -1.53 2.00 0.80
C CYS A 158 -0.54 0.93 0.37
N MET A 159 0.75 1.24 0.19
CA MET A 159 1.75 0.24 -0.19
C MET A 159 2.12 -0.66 0.99
N VAL A 160 2.45 -1.92 0.65
CA VAL A 160 2.90 -2.95 1.59
C VAL A 160 4.39 -3.19 1.37
N SER A 161 5.17 -3.14 2.46
CA SER A 161 6.62 -3.24 2.40
C SER A 161 7.17 -4.18 3.47
N MET A 162 8.36 -4.75 3.21
CA MET A 162 9.05 -5.68 4.10
C MET A 162 9.73 -4.95 5.26
N ALA A 163 9.36 -5.35 6.48
CA ALA A 163 10.11 -4.98 7.67
C ALA A 163 11.38 -5.84 7.79
N LYS A 164 12.48 -5.22 8.17
CA LYS A 164 13.76 -5.91 8.35
C LYS A 164 14.63 -5.21 9.40
N LYS A 165 15.66 -5.90 9.86
CA LYS A 165 16.73 -5.33 10.68
C LYS A 165 17.51 -4.28 9.87
N GLY A 166 18.43 -3.55 10.50
CA GLY A 166 19.22 -2.50 9.83
C GLY A 166 20.18 -3.01 8.74
N GLN A 167 20.46 -4.32 8.68
CA GLN A 167 21.30 -4.95 7.65
C GLN A 167 20.44 -5.38 6.43
N PRO A 168 21.05 -5.48 5.23
CA PRO A 168 20.42 -6.06 4.06
C PRO A 168 20.04 -7.54 4.28
N ASN A 169 19.07 -8.02 3.51
CA ASN A 169 18.68 -9.43 3.40
C ASN A 169 18.22 -10.05 4.74
N THR A 170 17.71 -9.23 5.67
CA THR A 170 17.24 -9.69 6.99
C THR A 170 15.71 -9.70 7.12
N GLY A 171 14.97 -9.49 6.04
CA GLY A 171 13.52 -9.66 6.00
C GLY A 171 13.13 -11.11 6.31
N GLY A 172 12.02 -11.29 7.02
CA GLY A 172 11.46 -12.60 7.37
C GLY A 172 9.98 -12.68 7.02
N SER A 173 9.11 -12.63 8.01
CA SER A 173 7.65 -12.60 7.84
C SER A 173 7.02 -11.25 8.12
N GLN A 174 7.73 -10.34 8.78
CA GLN A 174 7.17 -9.07 9.20
C GLN A 174 7.03 -8.10 8.02
N PHE A 175 5.91 -7.41 7.97
CA PHE A 175 5.60 -6.40 6.96
C PHE A 175 5.01 -5.16 7.62
N PHE A 176 4.97 -4.06 6.87
CA PHE A 176 4.23 -2.87 7.26
C PHE A 176 3.38 -2.36 6.11
N ILE A 177 2.28 -1.70 6.47
CA ILE A 177 1.33 -1.12 5.53
C ILE A 177 1.24 0.37 5.84
N MET A 178 1.32 1.20 4.80
CA MET A 178 1.19 2.64 4.91
C MET A 178 -0.29 3.07 4.83
N PRO A 179 -0.74 4.02 5.66
CA PRO A 179 -2.08 4.61 5.57
C PRO A 179 -2.32 5.32 4.23
N ASP A 180 -3.57 5.67 3.92
CA ASP A 180 -3.94 6.33 2.67
C ASP A 180 -3.80 7.87 2.71
N ASP A 181 -3.69 8.46 3.87
CA ASP A 181 -3.63 9.90 4.12
C ASP A 181 -2.22 10.47 4.30
N ILE A 182 -1.19 9.65 4.08
CA ILE A 182 0.22 10.06 4.21
C ILE A 182 0.82 10.55 2.89
N SER A 183 1.96 11.25 3.00
CA SER A 183 2.84 11.51 1.86
C SER A 183 3.79 10.34 1.61
N GLU A 184 4.43 10.30 0.45
CA GLU A 184 5.45 9.31 0.14
C GLU A 184 6.63 9.35 1.13
N HIS A 185 7.02 8.19 1.64
CA HIS A 185 8.18 8.03 2.51
C HIS A 185 9.45 7.72 1.69
N THR A 186 9.99 8.76 1.04
CA THR A 186 11.12 8.64 0.10
C THR A 186 12.38 8.02 0.72
N TRP A 187 12.59 8.16 2.03
CA TRP A 187 13.78 7.61 2.74
C TRP A 187 13.77 6.08 2.84
N LEU A 188 12.63 5.44 2.60
CA LEU A 188 12.50 3.98 2.58
C LEU A 188 12.78 3.39 1.20
N ASN A 189 12.71 4.20 0.13
CA ASN A 189 12.91 3.73 -1.24
C ASN A 189 14.33 3.21 -1.44
N GLY A 190 14.47 2.02 -2.02
CA GLY A 190 15.74 1.32 -2.18
C GLY A 190 16.31 0.72 -0.89
N ALA A 191 15.68 0.96 0.28
CA ALA A 191 16.10 0.39 1.56
C ALA A 191 15.20 -0.77 2.00
N HIS A 192 13.88 -0.62 1.83
CA HIS A 192 12.89 -1.64 2.11
C HIS A 192 12.21 -2.08 0.81
N THR A 193 11.88 -3.36 0.70
CA THR A 193 11.21 -3.91 -0.48
C THR A 193 9.70 -3.64 -0.41
N VAL A 194 9.19 -2.79 -1.30
CA VAL A 194 7.76 -2.73 -1.57
C VAL A 194 7.37 -3.92 -2.44
N PHE A 195 6.32 -4.66 -2.08
CA PHE A 195 5.95 -5.89 -2.78
C PHE A 195 4.44 -6.09 -2.98
N GLY A 196 3.64 -5.09 -2.61
CA GLY A 196 2.20 -5.12 -2.79
C GLY A 196 1.54 -3.80 -2.41
N GLN A 197 0.22 -3.77 -2.58
CA GLN A 197 -0.63 -2.62 -2.28
C GLN A 197 -1.97 -3.09 -1.71
N VAL A 198 -2.53 -2.34 -0.76
CA VAL A 198 -3.93 -2.49 -0.36
C VAL A 198 -4.81 -1.88 -1.44
N ILE A 199 -5.54 -2.72 -2.15
CA ILE A 199 -6.43 -2.33 -3.25
C ILE A 199 -7.88 -2.14 -2.81
N SER A 200 -8.21 -2.53 -1.56
CA SER A 200 -9.52 -2.30 -0.95
C SER A 200 -9.36 -2.25 0.57
N GLY A 201 -10.00 -1.29 1.22
CA GLY A 201 -9.99 -1.12 2.67
C GLY A 201 -8.77 -0.36 3.20
N CYS A 202 -8.07 0.44 2.40
CA CYS A 202 -6.93 1.21 2.88
C CYS A 202 -7.32 2.25 3.93
N GLU A 203 -8.54 2.77 3.87
CA GLU A 203 -9.14 3.62 4.91
C GLU A 203 -9.21 2.93 6.28
N HIS A 204 -9.27 1.59 6.30
CA HIS A 204 -9.17 0.83 7.55
C HIS A 204 -7.75 0.83 8.10
N VAL A 205 -6.73 0.83 7.22
CA VAL A 205 -5.32 0.97 7.65
C VAL A 205 -5.12 2.33 8.32
N THR A 206 -5.66 3.40 7.73
CA THR A 206 -5.64 4.75 8.32
C THR A 206 -6.33 4.77 9.67
N THR A 207 -7.56 4.25 9.77
CA THR A 207 -8.26 4.15 11.06
C THR A 207 -7.47 3.38 12.12
N LEU A 208 -6.78 2.29 11.72
CA LEU A 208 -5.97 1.48 12.62
C LEU A 208 -4.62 2.12 12.95
N SER A 209 -4.11 3.03 12.12
CA SER A 209 -2.87 3.78 12.43
C SER A 209 -3.07 4.83 13.51
N GLU A 210 -4.30 5.31 13.71
CA GLU A 210 -4.68 6.33 14.69
C GLU A 210 -5.03 5.76 16.09
N VAL A 211 -4.91 4.43 16.31
CA VAL A 211 -5.22 3.84 17.62
C VAL A 211 -4.22 4.29 18.70
N GLU A 212 -4.69 4.35 19.95
CA GLU A 212 -3.84 4.72 21.07
C GLU A 212 -2.70 3.72 21.28
N THR A 213 -1.45 4.21 21.38
CA THR A 213 -0.24 3.41 21.57
C THR A 213 0.51 3.80 22.83
N ASP A 214 1.36 2.91 23.31
CA ASP A 214 2.28 3.16 24.43
C ASP A 214 3.56 3.91 23.94
N ASN A 215 4.50 4.16 24.86
CA ASN A 215 5.77 4.85 24.56
C ASN A 215 6.72 4.04 23.65
N TYR A 216 6.34 2.84 23.24
CA TYR A 216 7.07 1.94 22.33
C TYR A 216 6.32 1.71 21.02
N ASP A 217 5.33 2.57 20.71
CA ASP A 217 4.47 2.47 19.54
C ASP A 217 3.59 1.18 19.53
N ARG A 218 3.36 0.53 20.67
CA ARG A 218 2.52 -0.68 20.77
C ARG A 218 1.07 -0.27 21.02
N PRO A 219 0.09 -0.81 20.27
CA PRO A 219 -1.33 -0.55 20.54
C PRO A 219 -1.68 -0.92 21.97
N ILE A 220 -2.37 -0.02 22.70
CA ILE A 220 -2.85 -0.29 24.07
C ILE A 220 -3.91 -1.39 24.03
N ILE A 221 -4.85 -1.30 23.09
CA ILE A 221 -5.80 -2.37 22.77
C ILE A 221 -5.26 -3.11 21.55
N PRO A 222 -5.11 -4.43 21.56
CA PRO A 222 -4.54 -5.18 20.47
C PRO A 222 -5.25 -4.95 19.12
N VAL A 223 -4.46 -4.77 18.06
CA VAL A 223 -4.91 -4.83 16.67
C VAL A 223 -4.46 -6.16 16.10
N THR A 224 -5.40 -7.09 15.86
CA THR A 224 -5.10 -8.49 15.57
C THR A 224 -5.65 -8.91 14.21
N ILE A 225 -4.82 -9.56 13.38
CA ILE A 225 -5.24 -10.27 12.17
C ILE A 225 -5.93 -11.55 12.63
N ILE A 226 -7.23 -11.69 12.41
CA ILE A 226 -7.97 -12.91 12.79
C ILE A 226 -7.93 -13.97 11.69
N SER A 227 -7.74 -13.55 10.44
CA SER A 227 -7.53 -14.45 9.31
C SER A 227 -6.76 -13.76 8.17
N ALA A 228 -5.96 -14.54 7.44
CA ALA A 228 -5.32 -14.11 6.20
C ALA A 228 -5.54 -15.17 5.12
N THR A 229 -6.35 -14.86 4.08
CA THR A 229 -6.75 -15.82 3.03
C THR A 229 -6.26 -15.41 1.67
N VAL A 230 -5.72 -16.37 0.90
CA VAL A 230 -5.21 -16.16 -0.46
C VAL A 230 -6.33 -16.39 -1.47
N SER A 231 -6.46 -15.46 -2.41
CA SER A 231 -7.27 -15.64 -3.63
C SER A 231 -6.38 -15.56 -4.86
N ALA A 232 -6.68 -16.40 -5.82
CA ALA A 232 -6.00 -16.41 -7.11
C ALA A 232 -6.63 -15.42 -8.07
#